data_b80ce74046de369ec9559a02c12e85ac
#
_entry.id   b80ce74046de369ec9559a02c12e85ac
#
_cell.length_a   1.000
_cell.length_b   1.000
_cell.length_c   1.000
_cell.angle_alpha   90.00
_cell.angle_beta   90.00
_cell.angle_gamma   90.00
#
_symmetry.space_group_name_H-M   'P 1'
#
loop_
_entity.id
_entity.type
_entity.pdbx_description
1 polymer ?
#
loop_
_entity_poly.entity_id
_entity_poly.type
_entity_poly.pdbx_seq_one_letter_code
_entity_poly.pdbx_strand_id
1 'polypeptide(L)'
;MIKVYHAGYFEIPKPDIHRGRVNADFGQGFYVTADYEFAGGWARQKPGTQIFINFYELDEEGLDILEFDRDADWFRYVFSNRRSMPDIHAGKDLVIGPIANDTIYNTMGIMTSGFLSDEEALKLLSVGPKYRQIVLKTQKAAGSLKFIKSEVLSEETIQKNAKRVKIEEDEYLQKIAEVMKEFDT
;
A
#
# COMPACT_ATOMS: atom_id res chain seq x y z
N MET A 1 -12.36 -12.92 -11.56
CA MET A 1 -12.58 -12.55 -10.12
C MET A 1 -11.39 -12.95 -9.29
N ILE A 2 -10.88 -12.06 -8.46
CA ILE A 2 -9.76 -12.29 -7.55
C ILE A 2 -10.22 -12.09 -6.10
N LYS A 3 -9.64 -12.87 -5.16
CA LYS A 3 -9.86 -12.67 -3.73
C LYS A 3 -8.98 -11.53 -3.24
N VAL A 4 -9.57 -10.58 -2.53
CA VAL A 4 -8.84 -9.45 -1.96
C VAL A 4 -9.29 -9.19 -0.52
N TYR A 5 -8.43 -8.51 0.24
CA TYR A 5 -8.57 -8.33 1.68
C TYR A 5 -8.32 -6.88 2.07
N HIS A 6 -9.02 -6.47 3.12
CA HIS A 6 -8.78 -5.20 3.80
C HIS A 6 -8.85 -5.39 5.31
N ALA A 7 -7.82 -4.99 6.05
CA ALA A 7 -7.87 -5.00 7.51
C ALA A 7 -8.07 -3.59 8.06
N GLY A 8 -8.93 -3.50 9.07
CA GLY A 8 -9.30 -2.25 9.72
C GLY A 8 -10.01 -2.49 11.03
N TYR A 9 -10.67 -1.47 11.57
CA TYR A 9 -11.33 -1.53 12.87
C TYR A 9 -12.85 -1.80 12.78
N PHE A 10 -13.34 -2.06 11.57
CA PHE A 10 -14.77 -2.27 11.33
C PHE A 10 -14.99 -3.35 10.28
N GLU A 11 -16.15 -3.98 10.33
CA GLU A 11 -16.70 -4.69 9.20
C GLU A 11 -17.16 -3.68 8.14
N ILE A 12 -16.80 -3.92 6.87
CA ILE A 12 -17.04 -2.99 5.75
C ILE A 12 -17.75 -3.73 4.60
N PRO A 13 -19.07 -4.02 4.73
CA PRO A 13 -19.83 -4.69 3.66
C PRO A 13 -19.98 -3.83 2.40
N LYS A 14 -19.95 -2.51 2.55
CA LYS A 14 -20.06 -1.55 1.45
C LYS A 14 -18.92 -0.53 1.57
N PRO A 15 -17.82 -0.74 0.86
CA PRO A 15 -16.70 0.19 0.86
C PRO A 15 -17.11 1.55 0.30
N ASP A 16 -16.63 2.60 0.98
CA ASP A 16 -16.76 3.98 0.51
C ASP A 16 -15.39 4.49 0.08
N ILE A 17 -15.23 4.75 -1.21
CA ILE A 17 -13.98 5.20 -1.81
C ILE A 17 -13.55 6.59 -1.33
N HIS A 18 -14.47 7.38 -0.76
CA HIS A 18 -14.20 8.74 -0.27
C HIS A 18 -13.75 8.77 1.20
N ARG A 19 -13.82 7.64 1.91
CA ARG A 19 -13.34 7.55 3.31
C ARG A 19 -11.83 7.39 3.44
N GLY A 20 -11.15 7.00 2.37
CA GLY A 20 -9.69 6.89 2.34
C GLY A 20 -9.00 8.24 2.47
N ARG A 21 -7.76 8.22 2.96
CA ARG A 21 -6.91 9.43 3.02
C ARG A 21 -6.60 9.91 1.60
N VAL A 22 -6.72 11.22 1.39
CA VAL A 22 -6.38 11.82 0.08
C VAL A 22 -4.89 11.74 -0.25
N ASN A 23 -4.03 11.72 0.77
CA ASN A 23 -2.57 11.64 0.66
C ASN A 23 -2.02 10.23 0.88
N ALA A 24 -2.77 9.20 0.49
CA ALA A 24 -2.26 7.83 0.44
C ALA A 24 -1.41 7.61 -0.82
N ASP A 25 -0.71 6.48 -0.93
CA ASP A 25 0.23 6.19 -2.03
C ASP A 25 -0.37 6.42 -3.42
N PHE A 26 -1.58 5.94 -3.63
CA PHE A 26 -2.30 6.10 -4.90
C PHE A 26 -3.51 7.05 -4.78
N GLY A 27 -3.42 8.02 -3.84
CA GLY A 27 -4.48 9.00 -3.60
C GLY A 27 -5.68 8.41 -2.86
N GLN A 28 -6.82 9.12 -2.93
CA GLN A 28 -8.04 8.71 -2.28
C GLN A 28 -8.66 7.49 -2.98
N GLY A 29 -9.16 6.54 -2.19
CA GLY A 29 -9.83 5.34 -2.66
C GLY A 29 -10.00 4.30 -1.56
N PHE A 30 -10.55 3.14 -1.91
CA PHE A 30 -10.63 2.00 -1.03
C PHE A 30 -9.50 1.01 -1.35
N TYR A 31 -8.64 0.76 -0.38
CA TYR A 31 -7.41 -0.02 -0.52
C TYR A 31 -7.64 -1.48 -0.14
N VAL A 32 -7.25 -2.40 -1.01
CA VAL A 32 -7.25 -3.85 -0.78
C VAL A 32 -5.93 -4.46 -1.26
N THR A 33 -5.68 -5.70 -0.88
CA THR A 33 -4.56 -6.51 -1.40
C THR A 33 -5.01 -7.94 -1.61
N ALA A 34 -4.38 -8.64 -2.55
CA ALA A 34 -4.58 -10.07 -2.73
C ALA A 34 -3.80 -10.93 -1.70
N ASP A 35 -2.91 -10.32 -0.93
CA ASP A 35 -2.12 -10.99 0.11
C ASP A 35 -2.80 -10.87 1.48
N TYR A 36 -3.30 -11.99 1.98
CA TYR A 36 -3.99 -12.08 3.26
C TYR A 36 -3.10 -11.71 4.45
N GLU A 37 -1.86 -12.20 4.47
CA GLU A 37 -0.94 -11.93 5.58
C GLU A 37 -0.53 -10.46 5.59
N PHE A 38 -0.26 -9.88 4.43
CA PHE A 38 0.03 -8.46 4.30
C PHE A 38 -1.15 -7.61 4.75
N ALA A 39 -2.39 -7.92 4.33
CA ALA A 39 -3.58 -7.20 4.79
C ALA A 39 -3.69 -7.21 6.32
N GLY A 40 -3.44 -8.35 6.97
CA GLY A 40 -3.50 -8.49 8.42
C GLY A 40 -2.53 -7.57 9.19
N GLY A 41 -1.48 -7.07 8.55
CA GLY A 41 -0.54 -6.10 9.11
C GLY A 41 -0.97 -4.62 9.00
N TRP A 42 -2.04 -4.31 8.26
CA TRP A 42 -2.43 -2.92 8.01
C TRP A 42 -3.02 -2.19 9.22
N ALA A 43 -3.72 -2.90 10.09
CA ALA A 43 -4.32 -2.33 11.28
C ALA A 43 -3.43 -2.58 12.51
N ARG A 44 -2.98 -1.49 13.15
CA ARG A 44 -2.23 -1.59 14.42
C ARG A 44 -3.19 -1.81 15.57
N GLN A 45 -2.82 -2.68 16.50
CA GLN A 45 -3.61 -2.89 17.72
C GLN A 45 -3.73 -1.60 18.54
N LYS A 46 -4.96 -1.28 18.94
CA LYS A 46 -5.27 -0.15 19.83
C LYS A 46 -6.04 -0.70 21.04
N PRO A 47 -5.81 -0.15 22.24
CA PRO A 47 -6.56 -0.56 23.43
C PRO A 47 -8.07 -0.46 23.20
N GLY A 48 -8.78 -1.54 23.54
CA GLY A 48 -10.24 -1.59 23.44
C GLY A 48 -10.82 -1.67 22.03
N THR A 49 -9.99 -1.89 20.99
CA THR A 49 -10.48 -2.06 19.61
C THR A 49 -10.19 -3.46 19.10
N GLN A 50 -11.12 -3.99 18.30
CA GLN A 50 -10.94 -5.21 17.53
C GLN A 50 -10.38 -4.87 16.14
N ILE A 51 -9.59 -5.77 15.58
CA ILE A 51 -9.13 -5.70 14.19
C ILE A 51 -9.93 -6.70 13.40
N PHE A 52 -10.57 -6.21 12.34
CA PHE A 52 -11.33 -7.02 11.40
C PHE A 52 -10.52 -7.20 10.13
N ILE A 53 -10.55 -8.40 9.57
CA ILE A 53 -10.15 -8.63 8.19
C ILE A 53 -11.40 -8.86 7.37
N ASN A 54 -11.58 -8.03 6.36
CA ASN A 54 -12.71 -8.07 5.44
C ASN A 54 -12.29 -8.80 4.16
N PHE A 55 -13.10 -9.73 3.72
CA PHE A 55 -12.88 -10.60 2.57
C PHE A 55 -13.80 -10.18 1.43
N TYR A 56 -13.23 -10.02 0.25
CA TYR A 56 -13.98 -9.66 -0.94
C TYR A 56 -13.56 -10.52 -2.14
N GLU A 57 -14.45 -10.56 -3.13
CA GLU A 57 -14.16 -10.95 -4.50
C GLU A 57 -14.26 -9.70 -5.39
N LEU A 58 -13.18 -9.40 -6.11
CA LEU A 58 -13.12 -8.30 -7.06
C LEU A 58 -13.27 -8.85 -8.47
N ASP A 59 -14.24 -8.32 -9.20
CA ASP A 59 -14.40 -8.57 -10.64
C ASP A 59 -13.76 -7.41 -11.40
N GLU A 60 -12.71 -7.72 -12.14
CA GLU A 60 -11.93 -6.72 -12.90
C GLU A 60 -12.47 -6.51 -14.32
N GLU A 61 -13.48 -7.28 -14.72
CA GLU A 61 -14.01 -7.21 -16.09
C GLU A 61 -14.61 -5.83 -16.39
N GLY A 62 -14.15 -5.22 -17.47
CA GLY A 62 -14.61 -3.92 -17.94
C GLY A 62 -14.14 -2.72 -17.10
N LEU A 63 -13.23 -2.90 -16.14
CA LEU A 63 -12.63 -1.80 -15.40
C LEU A 63 -11.42 -1.19 -16.13
N ASP A 64 -11.27 0.12 -16.02
CA ASP A 64 -10.08 0.84 -16.49
C ASP A 64 -8.98 0.74 -15.44
N ILE A 65 -7.99 -0.12 -15.71
CA ILE A 65 -6.93 -0.51 -14.76
C ILE A 65 -5.61 0.16 -15.16
N LEU A 66 -4.97 0.81 -14.19
CA LEU A 66 -3.59 1.27 -14.28
C LEU A 66 -2.72 0.42 -13.35
N GLU A 67 -1.70 -0.21 -13.91
CA GLU A 67 -0.77 -1.02 -13.15
C GLU A 67 0.63 -0.42 -13.20
N PHE A 68 1.27 -0.33 -12.03
CA PHE A 68 2.63 0.14 -11.87
C PHE A 68 3.57 -1.01 -11.47
N ASP A 69 4.75 -0.98 -12.05
CA ASP A 69 5.92 -1.61 -11.48
C ASP A 69 6.63 -0.64 -10.52
N ARG A 70 7.66 -1.09 -9.82
CA ARG A 70 8.45 -0.23 -8.93
C ARG A 70 9.51 0.51 -9.75
N ASP A 71 9.06 1.55 -10.43
CA ASP A 71 9.83 2.37 -11.36
C ASP A 71 9.68 3.89 -11.09
N ALA A 72 10.22 4.71 -11.97
CA ALA A 72 10.18 6.17 -11.84
C ALA A 72 8.76 6.73 -11.93
N ASP A 73 7.87 6.13 -12.73
CA ASP A 73 6.50 6.62 -12.90
C ASP A 73 5.65 6.32 -11.67
N TRP A 74 5.77 5.09 -11.11
CA TRP A 74 5.20 4.74 -9.82
C TRP A 74 5.68 5.71 -8.73
N PHE A 75 7.00 5.96 -8.68
CA PHE A 75 7.58 6.86 -7.68
C PHE A 75 7.00 8.26 -7.76
N ARG A 76 6.96 8.87 -8.96
CA ARG A 76 6.39 10.21 -9.17
C ARG A 76 4.93 10.28 -8.75
N TYR A 77 4.16 9.23 -9.06
CA TYR A 77 2.76 9.16 -8.70
C TYR A 77 2.55 9.08 -7.18
N VAL A 78 3.25 8.19 -6.50
CA VAL A 78 3.22 8.10 -5.03
C VAL A 78 3.66 9.42 -4.38
N PHE A 79 4.74 10.01 -4.87
CA PHE A 79 5.25 11.28 -4.38
C PHE A 79 4.21 12.42 -4.48
N SER A 80 3.57 12.55 -5.63
CA SER A 80 2.55 13.57 -5.87
C SER A 80 1.36 13.41 -4.94
N ASN A 81 0.83 12.19 -4.82
CA ASN A 81 -0.31 11.91 -3.96
C ASN A 81 -0.02 12.17 -2.48
N ARG A 82 1.13 11.73 -1.98
CA ARG A 82 1.53 11.94 -0.58
C ARG A 82 1.71 13.42 -0.23
N ARG A 83 1.98 14.26 -1.22
CA ARG A 83 2.05 15.73 -1.08
C ARG A 83 0.71 16.42 -1.34
N SER A 84 -0.38 15.65 -1.46
CA SER A 84 -1.72 16.18 -1.74
C SER A 84 -1.77 17.00 -3.03
N MET A 85 -0.93 16.68 -3.99
CA MET A 85 -1.05 17.25 -5.35
C MET A 85 -2.27 16.63 -6.05
N PRO A 86 -2.82 17.29 -7.08
CA PRO A 86 -3.93 16.74 -7.84
C PRO A 86 -3.62 15.33 -8.35
N ASP A 87 -4.54 14.40 -8.11
CA ASP A 87 -4.40 13.02 -8.54
C ASP A 87 -4.68 12.90 -10.04
N ILE A 88 -3.62 12.75 -10.83
CA ILE A 88 -3.69 12.66 -12.29
C ILE A 88 -4.35 11.38 -12.80
N HIS A 89 -4.52 10.38 -11.94
CA HIS A 89 -5.15 9.09 -12.26
C HIS A 89 -6.47 8.86 -11.48
N ALA A 90 -7.07 9.92 -10.95
CA ALA A 90 -8.34 9.85 -10.23
C ALA A 90 -9.49 9.25 -11.05
N GLY A 91 -9.42 9.33 -12.37
CA GLY A 91 -10.41 8.78 -13.31
C GLY A 91 -10.26 7.27 -13.60
N LYS A 92 -9.16 6.64 -13.17
CA LYS A 92 -8.99 5.20 -13.29
C LYS A 92 -9.91 4.45 -12.34
N ASP A 93 -10.44 3.31 -12.77
CA ASP A 93 -11.27 2.47 -11.90
C ASP A 93 -10.41 1.80 -10.81
N LEU A 94 -9.29 1.20 -11.23
CA LEU A 94 -8.31 0.58 -10.34
C LEU A 94 -6.91 1.14 -10.59
N VAL A 95 -6.16 1.32 -9.49
CA VAL A 95 -4.70 1.50 -9.55
C VAL A 95 -4.07 0.36 -8.75
N ILE A 96 -3.16 -0.38 -9.39
CA ILE A 96 -2.47 -1.53 -8.82
C ILE A 96 -0.98 -1.25 -8.83
N GLY A 97 -0.29 -1.54 -7.73
CA GLY A 97 1.16 -1.36 -7.71
C GLY A 97 1.80 -1.68 -6.37
N PRO A 98 3.13 -1.58 -6.31
CA PRO A 98 3.88 -1.80 -5.07
C PRO A 98 3.47 -0.81 -3.98
N ILE A 99 3.56 -1.25 -2.73
CA ILE A 99 3.44 -0.34 -1.59
C ILE A 99 4.65 0.58 -1.55
N ALA A 100 4.44 1.81 -1.09
CA ALA A 100 5.51 2.68 -0.64
C ALA A 100 5.69 2.49 0.86
N ASN A 101 6.85 2.02 1.27
CA ASN A 101 7.19 1.90 2.68
C ASN A 101 7.31 3.29 3.30
N ASP A 102 6.92 3.49 4.56
CA ASP A 102 7.00 4.81 5.23
C ASP A 102 8.42 5.36 5.26
N THR A 103 9.42 4.49 5.21
CA THR A 103 10.84 4.85 5.11
C THR A 103 11.19 5.52 3.77
N ILE A 104 10.42 5.27 2.68
CA ILE A 104 10.59 5.95 1.39
C ILE A 104 10.40 7.48 1.52
N TYR A 105 9.63 7.93 2.50
CA TYR A 105 9.44 9.36 2.73
C TYR A 105 10.76 10.08 3.09
N ASN A 106 11.61 9.45 3.89
CA ASN A 106 12.94 9.98 4.22
C ASN A 106 13.88 9.90 3.01
N THR A 107 13.81 8.80 2.24
CA THR A 107 14.56 8.64 0.99
C THR A 107 14.15 9.70 -0.04
N MET A 108 12.87 10.04 -0.12
CA MET A 108 12.35 11.10 -0.99
C MET A 108 12.86 12.49 -0.59
N GLY A 109 13.01 12.76 0.70
CA GLY A 109 13.66 14.00 1.18
C GLY A 109 15.10 14.08 0.72
N ILE A 110 15.83 12.98 0.76
CA ILE A 110 17.23 12.89 0.30
C ILE A 110 17.30 13.07 -1.24
N MET A 111 16.39 12.46 -2.00
CA MET A 111 16.33 12.59 -3.46
C MET A 111 16.04 14.01 -3.93
N THR A 112 15.11 14.69 -3.25
CA THR A 112 14.75 16.07 -3.59
C THR A 112 15.80 17.10 -3.14
N SER A 113 16.74 16.69 -2.29
CA SER A 113 17.88 17.53 -1.85
C SER A 113 19.03 17.56 -2.87
N GLY A 114 18.99 16.71 -3.91
CA GLY A 114 20.04 16.60 -4.91
C GLY A 114 21.30 15.84 -4.45
N PHE A 115 21.22 15.15 -3.31
CA PHE A 115 22.35 14.34 -2.79
C PHE A 115 22.49 12.98 -3.50
N LEU A 116 21.44 12.49 -4.16
CA LEU A 116 21.44 11.25 -4.91
C LEU A 116 21.10 11.52 -6.38
N SER A 117 21.75 10.78 -7.27
CA SER A 117 21.33 10.66 -8.66
C SER A 117 20.00 9.92 -8.78
N ASP A 118 19.31 10.07 -9.91
CA ASP A 118 18.05 9.35 -10.17
C ASP A 118 18.25 7.82 -10.13
N GLU A 119 19.42 7.33 -10.55
CA GLU A 119 19.76 5.91 -10.54
C GLU A 119 19.96 5.36 -9.12
N GLU A 120 20.69 6.08 -8.27
CA GLU A 120 20.86 5.73 -6.86
C GLU A 120 19.54 5.74 -6.10
N ALA A 121 18.72 6.71 -6.40
CA ALA A 121 17.40 6.84 -5.84
C ALA A 121 16.49 5.67 -6.21
N LEU A 122 16.47 5.26 -7.48
CA LEU A 122 15.76 4.07 -7.95
C LEU A 122 16.29 2.78 -7.30
N LYS A 123 17.60 2.67 -7.09
CA LYS A 123 18.18 1.54 -6.34
C LYS A 123 17.63 1.46 -4.92
N LEU A 124 17.60 2.56 -4.18
CA LEU A 124 17.02 2.59 -2.83
C LEU A 124 15.53 2.26 -2.82
N LEU A 125 14.78 2.75 -3.81
CA LEU A 125 13.36 2.43 -3.95
C LEU A 125 13.09 0.96 -4.27
N SER A 126 14.04 0.28 -4.89
CA SER A 126 13.93 -1.14 -5.22
C SER A 126 14.17 -2.06 -4.02
N VAL A 127 14.68 -1.51 -2.91
CA VAL A 127 14.83 -2.23 -1.65
C VAL A 127 13.49 -2.36 -0.92
N GLY A 128 13.27 -3.49 -0.26
CA GLY A 128 12.11 -3.71 0.60
C GLY A 128 11.12 -4.74 0.06
N PRO A 129 10.08 -5.05 0.84
CA PRO A 129 9.10 -6.07 0.49
C PRO A 129 8.34 -5.72 -0.79
N LYS A 130 8.06 -6.74 -1.60
CA LYS A 130 7.36 -6.59 -2.89
C LYS A 130 5.84 -6.75 -2.75
N TYR A 131 5.27 -6.26 -1.67
CA TYR A 131 3.81 -6.27 -1.50
C TYR A 131 3.14 -5.34 -2.50
N ARG A 132 1.98 -5.74 -2.98
CA ARG A 132 1.17 -4.95 -3.91
C ARG A 132 -0.16 -4.59 -3.26
N GLN A 133 -0.63 -3.40 -3.59
CA GLN A 133 -1.94 -2.90 -3.20
C GLN A 133 -2.78 -2.61 -4.45
N ILE A 134 -4.08 -2.74 -4.28
CA ILE A 134 -5.10 -2.44 -5.28
C ILE A 134 -5.97 -1.34 -4.69
N VAL A 135 -6.17 -0.25 -5.41
CA VAL A 135 -6.99 0.86 -4.97
C VAL A 135 -8.18 1.03 -5.90
N LEU A 136 -9.37 0.91 -5.34
CA LEU A 136 -10.62 1.21 -6.02
C LEU A 136 -10.87 2.71 -5.92
N LYS A 137 -10.94 3.41 -7.06
CA LYS A 137 -11.01 4.87 -7.12
C LYS A 137 -12.38 5.40 -7.55
N THR A 138 -13.20 4.58 -8.21
CA THR A 138 -14.50 4.97 -8.73
C THR A 138 -15.63 4.15 -8.10
N GLN A 139 -16.85 4.68 -8.16
CA GLN A 139 -18.05 3.95 -7.74
C GLN A 139 -18.28 2.69 -8.58
N LYS A 140 -17.86 2.70 -9.86
CA LYS A 140 -17.90 1.54 -10.72
C LYS A 140 -17.01 0.42 -10.18
N ALA A 141 -15.77 0.74 -9.78
CA ALA A 141 -14.87 -0.23 -9.17
C ALA A 141 -15.41 -0.71 -7.80
N ALA A 142 -15.94 0.19 -6.98
CA ALA A 142 -16.57 -0.20 -5.70
C ALA A 142 -17.76 -1.16 -5.91
N GLY A 143 -18.53 -0.96 -6.99
CA GLY A 143 -19.64 -1.84 -7.37
C GLY A 143 -19.20 -3.23 -7.86
N SER A 144 -17.96 -3.38 -8.33
CA SER A 144 -17.37 -4.67 -8.75
C SER A 144 -16.81 -5.48 -7.57
N LEU A 145 -16.81 -4.90 -6.35
CA LEU A 145 -16.30 -5.54 -5.15
C LEU A 145 -17.45 -6.20 -4.37
N LYS A 146 -17.46 -7.53 -4.35
CA LYS A 146 -18.44 -8.32 -3.62
C LYS A 146 -17.90 -8.67 -2.23
N PHE A 147 -18.57 -8.17 -1.20
CA PHE A 147 -18.29 -8.56 0.18
C PHE A 147 -18.65 -10.03 0.43
N ILE A 148 -17.76 -10.79 1.04
CA ILE A 148 -17.95 -12.21 1.35
C ILE A 148 -18.21 -12.39 2.85
N LYS A 149 -17.30 -11.91 3.69
CA LYS A 149 -17.38 -12.00 5.15
C LYS A 149 -16.39 -11.05 5.80
N SER A 150 -16.52 -10.94 7.11
CA SER A 150 -15.52 -10.33 7.98
C SER A 150 -15.17 -11.27 9.12
N GLU A 151 -13.92 -11.26 9.55
CA GLU A 151 -13.43 -12.04 10.69
C GLU A 151 -12.65 -11.12 11.64
N VAL A 152 -12.81 -11.34 12.93
CA VAL A 152 -11.98 -10.67 13.95
C VAL A 152 -10.65 -11.40 14.03
N LEU A 153 -9.55 -10.67 13.89
CA LEU A 153 -8.21 -11.26 14.06
C LEU A 153 -7.98 -11.63 15.54
N SER A 154 -7.51 -12.84 15.76
CA SER A 154 -7.12 -13.29 17.10
C SER A 154 -5.89 -12.53 17.61
N GLU A 155 -5.72 -12.41 18.92
CA GLU A 155 -4.54 -11.81 19.53
C GLU A 155 -3.24 -12.51 19.06
N GLU A 156 -3.26 -13.82 18.94
CA GLU A 156 -2.12 -14.59 18.43
C GLU A 156 -1.73 -14.19 17.02
N THR A 157 -2.72 -14.03 16.13
CA THR A 157 -2.50 -13.57 14.75
C THR A 157 -1.95 -12.14 14.70
N ILE A 158 -2.48 -11.26 15.53
CA ILE A 158 -2.02 -9.86 15.63
C ILE A 158 -0.56 -9.83 16.09
N GLN A 159 -0.19 -10.60 17.12
CA GLN A 159 1.19 -10.68 17.61
C GLN A 159 2.15 -11.29 16.57
N LYS A 160 1.71 -12.32 15.85
CA LYS A 160 2.47 -12.94 14.75
C LYS A 160 2.74 -11.89 13.65
N ASN A 161 1.70 -11.16 13.24
CA ASN A 161 1.83 -10.11 12.22
C ASN A 161 2.76 -8.98 12.67
N ALA A 162 2.65 -8.52 13.92
CA ALA A 162 3.52 -7.48 14.47
C ALA A 162 5.01 -7.91 14.49
N LYS A 163 5.29 -9.16 14.86
CA LYS A 163 6.65 -9.71 14.82
C LYS A 163 7.20 -9.77 13.40
N ARG A 164 6.38 -10.23 12.44
CA ARG A 164 6.77 -10.29 11.04
C ARG A 164 7.11 -8.90 10.49
N VAL A 165 6.21 -7.92 10.69
CA VAL A 165 6.44 -6.53 10.25
C VAL A 165 7.75 -5.98 10.81
N LYS A 166 8.04 -6.25 12.10
CA LYS A 166 9.30 -5.81 12.72
C LYS A 166 10.52 -6.45 12.09
N ILE A 167 10.47 -7.75 11.79
CA ILE A 167 11.59 -8.44 11.10
C ILE A 167 11.78 -7.84 9.69
N GLU A 168 10.72 -7.63 8.95
CA GLU A 168 10.77 -7.02 7.61
C GLU A 168 11.34 -5.59 7.64
N GLU A 169 10.99 -4.79 8.66
CA GLU A 169 11.56 -3.45 8.89
C GLU A 169 13.06 -3.53 9.18
N ASP A 170 13.50 -4.42 10.06
CA ASP A 170 14.91 -4.59 10.41
C ASP A 170 15.73 -5.06 9.18
N GLU A 171 15.24 -6.02 8.42
CA GLU A 171 15.86 -6.48 7.17
C GLU A 171 15.93 -5.37 6.12
N TYR A 172 14.88 -4.57 6.01
CA TYR A 172 14.82 -3.43 5.10
C TYR A 172 15.88 -2.38 5.46
N LEU A 173 16.00 -2.02 6.73
CA LEU A 173 17.00 -1.05 7.20
C LEU A 173 18.43 -1.53 6.95
N GLN A 174 18.70 -2.83 7.13
CA GLN A 174 20.00 -3.43 6.82
C GLN A 174 20.33 -3.32 5.32
N LYS A 175 19.38 -3.68 4.46
CA LYS A 175 19.57 -3.61 3.00
C LYS A 175 19.76 -2.17 2.52
N ILE A 176 19.02 -1.21 3.07
CA ILE A 176 19.23 0.23 2.77
C ILE A 176 20.65 0.66 3.15
N ALA A 177 21.11 0.28 4.34
CA ALA A 177 22.45 0.63 4.79
C ALA A 177 23.55 0.02 3.90
N GLU A 178 23.32 -1.19 3.35
CA GLU A 178 24.23 -1.82 2.39
C GLU A 178 24.26 -1.06 1.06
N VAL A 179 23.10 -0.72 0.51
CA VAL A 179 23.00 0.03 -0.76
C VAL A 179 23.59 1.44 -0.62
N MET A 180 23.39 2.09 0.52
CA MET A 180 23.97 3.42 0.78
C MET A 180 25.50 3.41 0.80
N LYS A 181 26.12 2.33 1.27
CA LYS A 181 27.61 2.18 1.25
C LYS A 181 28.17 2.09 -0.16
N GLU A 182 27.39 1.60 -1.13
CA GLU A 182 27.81 1.53 -2.54
C GLU A 182 27.90 2.93 -3.18
N PHE A 183 27.20 3.93 -2.62
CA PHE A 183 27.19 5.31 -3.14
C PHE A 183 28.38 6.13 -2.63
N ASP A 184 29.01 5.72 -1.54
CA ASP A 184 30.18 6.40 -0.95
C ASP A 184 31.51 5.96 -1.59
N THR A 185 31.48 5.09 -2.62
CA THR A 185 32.65 4.58 -3.35
C THR A 185 32.70 5.11 -4.76
#